data_e5f6b5694ebeb371091ff28d0b3ce301
#
_entry.id   e5f6b5694ebeb371091ff28d0b3ce301
#
_cell.length_a   1.000
_cell.length_b   1.000
_cell.length_c   1.000
_cell.angle_alpha   90.00
_cell.angle_beta   90.00
_cell.angle_gamma   90.00
#
_symmetry.space_group_name_H-M   'P 1'
#
loop_
_entity.id
_entity.type
_entity.pdbx_description
1 polymer ?
#
loop_
_entity_poly.entity_id
_entity_poly.type
_entity_poly.pdbx_seq_one_letter_code
_entity_poly.pdbx_strand_id
1 'polypeptide(L)'
;FYSCLYRSVLFPRTFHEIDAAGNILHYSPHTGKVMPGRFFTDTGFWDSFRGELPMINLIYPSMSRQMEEGFLNAYLESGFFPEWASPGHRNCMVGNNSASVVADAYVKGNIKQNAEKMYEGLLHGANNQHPTVPSSGRMGYKEYNELGYVPSDIGQSAARTLEYAYNDWCIY
;
A
#
# COMPACT_ATOMS: atom_id res chain seq x y z
N PHE A 1 22.08 -5.82 -16.56
CA PHE A 1 20.63 -5.80 -16.82
C PHE A 1 19.90 -6.90 -16.04
N TYR A 2 20.15 -8.18 -16.28
CA TYR A 2 19.41 -9.29 -15.64
C TYR A 2 19.56 -9.33 -14.12
N SER A 3 20.70 -8.94 -13.55
CA SER A 3 20.87 -8.84 -12.12
C SER A 3 19.99 -7.75 -11.48
N CYS A 4 19.80 -6.63 -12.18
CA CYS A 4 18.91 -5.57 -11.74
C CYS A 4 17.44 -5.99 -11.87
N LEU A 5 17.08 -6.62 -13.00
CA LEU A 5 15.74 -7.14 -13.20
C LEU A 5 15.36 -8.19 -12.16
N TYR A 6 16.27 -9.11 -11.85
CA TYR A 6 16.07 -10.10 -10.78
C TYR A 6 15.80 -9.42 -9.43
N ARG A 7 16.61 -8.42 -9.08
CA ARG A 7 16.47 -7.70 -7.81
C ARG A 7 15.16 -6.91 -7.70
N SER A 8 14.67 -6.35 -8.81
CA SER A 8 13.42 -5.58 -8.82
C SER A 8 12.16 -6.42 -8.72
N VAL A 9 12.26 -7.75 -8.68
CA VAL A 9 11.13 -8.66 -8.44
C VAL A 9 11.32 -9.53 -7.18
N LEU A 10 12.30 -9.20 -6.32
CA LEU A 10 12.52 -9.89 -5.05
C LEU A 10 11.51 -9.47 -3.98
N PHE A 11 10.95 -8.29 -4.10
CA PHE A 11 10.00 -7.68 -3.18
C PHE A 11 8.80 -7.12 -3.99
N PRO A 12 7.62 -7.02 -3.39
CA PRO A 12 7.23 -7.58 -2.10
C PRO A 12 7.28 -9.11 -2.10
N ARG A 13 7.52 -9.69 -0.94
CA ARG A 13 7.53 -11.15 -0.78
C ARG A 13 6.12 -11.70 -0.69
N THR A 14 5.91 -12.87 -1.30
CA THR A 14 4.72 -13.69 -1.10
C THR A 14 4.63 -14.12 0.37
N PHE A 15 3.51 -13.86 1.01
CA PHE A 15 3.22 -14.23 2.39
C PHE A 15 1.90 -15.02 2.49
N HIS A 16 1.72 -15.92 1.56
CA HIS A 16 0.59 -16.85 1.50
C HIS A 16 1.06 -18.21 1.00
N GLU A 17 0.31 -19.24 1.30
CA GLU A 17 0.56 -20.61 0.91
C GLU A 17 -0.65 -21.19 0.18
N ILE A 18 -0.45 -22.29 -0.54
CA ILE A 18 -1.50 -23.05 -1.20
C ILE A 18 -1.66 -24.36 -0.44
N ASP A 19 -2.83 -24.63 0.10
CA ASP A 19 -3.12 -25.88 0.81
C ASP A 19 -3.28 -27.08 -0.13
N ALA A 20 -3.44 -28.27 0.44
CA ALA A 20 -3.61 -29.49 -0.33
C ALA A 20 -4.88 -29.53 -1.21
N ALA A 21 -5.86 -28.70 -0.91
CA ALA A 21 -7.10 -28.54 -1.69
C ALA A 21 -7.00 -27.45 -2.77
N GLY A 22 -5.85 -26.75 -2.83
CA GLY A 22 -5.62 -25.67 -3.79
C GLY A 22 -6.10 -24.28 -3.30
N ASN A 23 -6.50 -24.14 -2.04
CA ASN A 23 -6.91 -22.86 -1.51
C ASN A 23 -5.68 -22.00 -1.16
N ILE A 24 -5.77 -20.72 -1.48
CA ILE A 24 -4.74 -19.73 -1.12
C ILE A 24 -5.08 -19.19 0.27
N LEU A 25 -4.16 -19.33 1.22
CA LEU A 25 -4.32 -18.95 2.62
C LEU A 25 -3.10 -18.20 3.11
N HIS A 26 -3.28 -17.29 4.06
CA HIS A 26 -2.19 -16.61 4.75
C HIS A 26 -2.49 -16.45 6.23
N TYR A 27 -1.43 -16.34 7.03
CA TYR A 27 -1.56 -15.93 8.43
C TYR A 27 -1.59 -14.41 8.50
N SER A 28 -2.72 -13.84 8.91
CA SER A 28 -2.87 -12.41 9.02
C SER A 28 -2.07 -11.83 10.20
N PRO A 29 -1.13 -10.91 9.96
CA PRO A 29 -0.41 -10.23 11.04
C PRO A 29 -1.29 -9.23 11.79
N HIS A 30 -2.47 -8.93 11.28
CA HIS A 30 -3.42 -7.96 11.83
C HIS A 30 -4.46 -8.62 12.72
N THR A 31 -4.98 -9.77 12.31
CA THR A 31 -6.04 -10.48 13.04
C THR A 31 -5.51 -11.65 13.90
N GLY A 32 -4.28 -12.12 13.64
CA GLY A 32 -3.70 -13.30 14.28
C GLY A 32 -4.36 -14.62 13.88
N LYS A 33 -5.02 -14.66 12.72
CA LYS A 33 -5.76 -15.83 12.22
C LYS A 33 -5.29 -16.22 10.82
N VAL A 34 -5.55 -17.47 10.43
CA VAL A 34 -5.43 -17.91 9.05
C VAL A 34 -6.63 -17.36 8.28
N MET A 35 -6.36 -16.62 7.21
CA MET A 35 -7.33 -15.95 6.37
C MET A 35 -7.21 -16.43 4.91
N PRO A 36 -8.30 -16.41 4.14
CA PRO A 36 -8.24 -16.76 2.72
C PRO A 36 -7.65 -15.63 1.89
N GLY A 37 -7.06 -15.98 0.75
CA GLY A 37 -6.55 -15.05 -0.24
C GLY A 37 -5.04 -14.79 -0.15
N ARG A 38 -4.57 -13.95 -1.06
CA ARG A 38 -3.14 -13.60 -1.18
C ARG A 38 -2.73 -12.58 -0.13
N PHE A 39 -1.48 -12.62 0.24
CA PHE A 39 -0.87 -11.62 1.09
C PHE A 39 0.58 -11.37 0.66
N PHE A 40 1.03 -10.12 0.71
CA PHE A 40 2.38 -9.71 0.38
C PHE A 40 2.96 -8.84 1.48
N THR A 41 4.27 -8.93 1.66
CA THR A 41 4.99 -8.23 2.72
C THR A 41 6.39 -7.82 2.29
N ASP A 42 7.14 -7.20 3.21
CA ASP A 42 8.50 -6.71 3.01
C ASP A 42 8.58 -5.71 1.85
N THR A 43 7.74 -4.68 1.91
CA THR A 43 7.77 -3.56 0.97
C THR A 43 7.40 -2.25 1.65
N GLY A 44 7.94 -1.16 1.13
CA GLY A 44 7.59 0.20 1.50
C GLY A 44 7.20 0.99 0.26
N PHE A 45 5.98 1.47 0.23
CA PHE A 45 5.44 2.13 -0.96
C PHE A 45 6.15 3.43 -1.30
N TRP A 46 6.67 4.17 -0.30
CA TRP A 46 7.43 5.39 -0.54
C TRP A 46 8.64 5.18 -1.47
N ASP A 47 9.30 4.02 -1.36
CA ASP A 47 10.41 3.65 -2.24
C ASP A 47 9.92 3.05 -3.57
N SER A 48 8.99 2.11 -3.49
CA SER A 48 8.66 1.21 -4.60
C SER A 48 7.71 1.83 -5.64
N PHE A 49 6.88 2.83 -5.28
CA PHE A 49 6.00 3.49 -6.25
C PHE A 49 6.77 4.31 -7.29
N ARG A 50 8.02 4.68 -7.02
CA ARG A 50 8.84 5.53 -7.88
C ARG A 50 9.36 4.84 -9.14
N GLY A 51 9.35 3.52 -9.19
CA GLY A 51 9.85 2.77 -10.35
C GLY A 51 9.53 1.28 -10.34
N GLU A 52 9.72 0.59 -9.22
CA GLU A 52 9.57 -0.86 -9.10
C GLU A 52 8.14 -1.33 -9.41
N LEU A 53 7.15 -0.86 -8.65
CA LEU A 53 5.76 -1.25 -8.86
C LEU A 53 5.20 -0.77 -10.20
N PRO A 54 5.46 0.46 -10.67
CA PRO A 54 5.11 0.88 -12.03
C PRO A 54 5.70 0.00 -13.14
N MET A 55 6.93 -0.48 -12.97
CA MET A 55 7.55 -1.43 -13.89
C MET A 55 6.84 -2.79 -13.85
N ILE A 56 6.55 -3.31 -12.65
CA ILE A 56 5.81 -4.56 -12.48
C ILE A 56 4.43 -4.44 -13.10
N ASN A 57 3.73 -3.33 -12.90
CA ASN A 57 2.43 -3.07 -13.51
C ASN A 57 2.46 -3.12 -15.03
N LEU A 58 3.56 -2.72 -15.64
CA LEU A 58 3.72 -2.70 -17.09
C LEU A 58 4.20 -4.04 -17.66
N ILE A 59 5.22 -4.65 -17.02
CA ILE A 59 5.91 -5.82 -17.59
C ILE A 59 5.31 -7.14 -17.08
N TYR A 60 4.81 -7.15 -15.84
CA TYR A 60 4.28 -8.35 -15.17
C TYR A 60 2.84 -8.15 -14.65
N PRO A 61 1.86 -7.86 -15.51
CA PRO A 61 0.51 -7.49 -15.09
C PRO A 61 -0.21 -8.59 -14.29
N SER A 62 0.14 -9.86 -14.47
CA SER A 62 -0.40 -10.96 -13.65
C SER A 62 0.12 -10.94 -12.22
N MET A 63 1.40 -10.60 -12.03
CA MET A 63 2.01 -10.41 -10.72
C MET A 63 1.43 -9.17 -10.02
N SER A 64 1.31 -8.07 -10.75
CA SER A 64 0.68 -6.84 -10.26
C SER A 64 -0.72 -7.12 -9.69
N ARG A 65 -1.59 -7.81 -10.45
CA ARG A 65 -2.94 -8.17 -9.97
C ARG A 65 -2.93 -8.98 -8.67
N GLN A 66 -1.98 -9.88 -8.50
CA GLN A 66 -1.84 -10.66 -7.27
C GLN A 66 -1.38 -9.81 -6.10
N MET A 67 -0.48 -8.86 -6.34
CA MET A 67 -0.01 -7.90 -5.32
C MET A 67 -1.15 -6.98 -4.88
N GLU A 68 -1.92 -6.43 -5.82
CA GLU A 68 -3.05 -5.56 -5.52
C GLU A 68 -4.14 -6.29 -4.71
N GLU A 69 -4.41 -7.57 -5.01
CA GLU A 69 -5.28 -8.43 -4.19
C GLU A 69 -4.74 -8.54 -2.75
N GLY A 70 -3.45 -8.78 -2.60
CA GLY A 70 -2.82 -8.89 -1.28
C GLY A 70 -2.81 -7.57 -0.50
N PHE A 71 -2.61 -6.44 -1.17
CA PHE A 71 -2.69 -5.12 -0.55
C PHE A 71 -4.11 -4.78 -0.11
N LEU A 72 -5.11 -5.16 -0.92
CA LEU A 72 -6.52 -5.04 -0.53
C LEU A 72 -6.84 -5.90 0.70
N ASN A 73 -6.37 -7.14 0.75
CA ASN A 73 -6.57 -8.00 1.92
C ASN A 73 -5.97 -7.39 3.19
N ALA A 74 -4.77 -6.81 3.10
CA ALA A 74 -4.18 -6.09 4.23
C ALA A 74 -5.06 -4.91 4.70
N TYR A 75 -5.65 -4.16 3.78
CA TYR A 75 -6.63 -3.11 4.11
C TYR A 75 -7.88 -3.68 4.78
N LEU A 76 -8.48 -4.73 4.22
CA LEU A 76 -9.70 -5.33 4.76
C LEU A 76 -9.52 -5.90 6.16
N GLU A 77 -8.31 -6.33 6.50
CA GLU A 77 -7.98 -6.94 7.79
C GLU A 77 -7.53 -5.95 8.86
N SER A 78 -6.91 -4.84 8.45
CA SER A 78 -6.34 -3.83 9.36
C SER A 78 -7.09 -2.49 9.36
N GLY A 79 -7.88 -2.22 8.31
CA GLY A 79 -8.48 -0.91 8.06
C GLY A 79 -7.58 0.07 7.31
N PHE A 80 -6.32 -0.31 6.99
CA PHE A 80 -5.37 0.56 6.29
C PHE A 80 -4.57 -0.21 5.25
N PHE A 81 -4.23 0.45 4.14
CA PHE A 81 -3.23 -0.09 3.22
C PHE A 81 -1.85 -0.15 3.89
N PRO A 82 -0.99 -1.13 3.51
CA PRO A 82 0.32 -1.30 4.10
C PRO A 82 1.34 -0.31 3.51
N GLU A 83 1.40 0.93 4.04
CA GLU A 83 2.37 1.93 3.57
C GLU A 83 3.82 1.45 3.72
N TRP A 84 4.10 0.72 4.78
CA TRP A 84 5.28 -0.12 4.96
C TRP A 84 4.91 -1.38 5.75
N ALA A 85 5.24 -2.54 5.22
CA ALA A 85 4.85 -3.83 5.79
C ALA A 85 6.04 -4.78 5.98
N SER A 86 6.09 -5.48 7.17
CA SER A 86 7.05 -6.55 7.44
C SER A 86 6.69 -7.35 8.72
N PRO A 87 5.83 -8.37 8.70
CA PRO A 87 4.74 -8.57 7.75
C PRO A 87 3.56 -7.62 7.98
N GLY A 88 3.32 -7.14 9.19
CA GLY A 88 2.31 -6.12 9.50
C GLY A 88 2.84 -4.71 9.31
N HIS A 89 2.00 -3.71 9.58
CA HIS A 89 2.36 -2.31 9.47
C HIS A 89 3.60 -1.95 10.27
N ARG A 90 4.48 -1.14 9.67
CA ARG A 90 5.67 -0.56 10.30
C ARG A 90 5.58 0.95 10.32
N ASN A 91 5.98 1.54 11.45
CA ASN A 91 5.99 3.00 11.60
C ASN A 91 7.27 3.57 10.96
N CYS A 92 7.26 3.66 9.63
CA CYS A 92 8.41 4.13 8.88
C CYS A 92 7.97 4.85 7.60
N MET A 93 8.84 5.75 7.08
CA MET A 93 8.64 6.58 5.90
C MET A 93 7.51 7.61 6.03
N VAL A 94 7.29 8.36 4.98
CA VAL A 94 6.29 9.43 4.88
C VAL A 94 5.40 9.19 3.67
N GLY A 95 4.24 9.84 3.66
CA GLY A 95 3.29 9.73 2.55
C GLY A 95 2.22 8.68 2.78
N ASN A 96 1.22 8.73 1.92
CA ASN A 96 0.12 7.78 1.83
C ASN A 96 0.19 7.18 0.41
N ASN A 97 1.35 6.57 0.13
CA ASN A 97 1.75 6.18 -1.22
C ASN A 97 1.03 4.95 -1.78
N SER A 98 0.20 4.29 -0.96
CA SER A 98 -0.84 3.38 -1.45
C SER A 98 -1.70 4.03 -2.53
N ALA A 99 -1.96 5.34 -2.45
CA ALA A 99 -2.68 6.10 -3.47
C ALA A 99 -2.00 6.01 -4.84
N SER A 100 -0.69 6.26 -4.91
CA SER A 100 0.06 6.17 -6.16
C SER A 100 0.17 4.73 -6.68
N VAL A 101 0.34 3.76 -5.79
CA VAL A 101 0.43 2.33 -6.16
C VAL A 101 -0.87 1.84 -6.78
N VAL A 102 -1.99 2.07 -6.10
CA VAL A 102 -3.31 1.64 -6.57
C VAL A 102 -3.73 2.40 -7.83
N ALA A 103 -3.53 3.72 -7.89
CA ALA A 103 -3.87 4.53 -9.06
C ALA A 103 -3.10 4.08 -10.31
N ASP A 104 -1.79 3.85 -10.21
CA ASP A 104 -0.97 3.37 -11.33
C ASP A 104 -1.43 1.98 -11.81
N ALA A 105 -1.72 1.05 -10.90
CA ALA A 105 -2.25 -0.26 -11.25
C ALA A 105 -3.64 -0.17 -11.89
N TYR A 106 -4.50 0.74 -11.40
CA TYR A 106 -5.84 0.95 -11.93
C TYR A 106 -5.81 1.49 -13.37
N VAL A 107 -5.07 2.57 -13.62
CA VAL A 107 -5.01 3.19 -14.97
C VAL A 107 -4.35 2.27 -16.00
N LYS A 108 -3.47 1.37 -15.57
CA LYS A 108 -2.88 0.32 -16.42
C LYS A 108 -3.77 -0.91 -16.61
N GLY A 109 -4.97 -0.94 -16.01
CA GLY A 109 -5.95 -2.02 -16.15
C GLY A 109 -5.61 -3.29 -15.37
N ASN A 110 -4.78 -3.19 -14.35
CA ASN A 110 -4.43 -4.32 -13.48
C ASN A 110 -5.45 -4.54 -12.35
N ILE A 111 -6.20 -3.53 -11.95
CA ILE A 111 -7.31 -3.63 -11.02
C ILE A 111 -8.60 -3.78 -11.82
N LYS A 112 -9.10 -5.01 -11.95
CA LYS A 112 -10.33 -5.34 -12.71
C LYS A 112 -11.56 -5.52 -11.82
N GLN A 113 -11.33 -5.84 -10.57
CA GLN A 113 -12.36 -6.08 -9.56
C GLN A 113 -11.99 -5.29 -8.29
N ASN A 114 -12.98 -5.01 -7.47
CA ASN A 114 -12.79 -4.33 -6.19
C ASN A 114 -12.22 -2.89 -6.27
N ALA A 115 -12.27 -2.23 -7.43
CA ALA A 115 -11.76 -0.87 -7.60
C ALA A 115 -12.44 0.11 -6.61
N GLU A 116 -13.76 -0.01 -6.44
CA GLU A 116 -14.52 0.78 -5.46
C GLU A 116 -14.03 0.55 -4.04
N LYS A 117 -13.74 -0.71 -3.67
CA LYS A 117 -13.25 -1.05 -2.34
C LYS A 117 -11.82 -0.54 -2.09
N MET A 118 -11.00 -0.58 -3.13
CA MET A 118 -9.66 0.03 -3.07
C MET A 118 -9.75 1.55 -2.91
N TYR A 119 -10.61 2.20 -3.69
CA TYR A 119 -10.85 3.63 -3.59
C TYR A 119 -11.35 4.04 -2.19
N GLU A 120 -12.31 3.29 -1.62
CA GLU A 120 -12.76 3.45 -0.24
C GLU A 120 -11.58 3.40 0.75
N GLY A 121 -10.68 2.44 0.59
CA GLY A 121 -9.48 2.29 1.42
C GLY A 121 -8.50 3.45 1.28
N LEU A 122 -8.33 3.98 0.06
CA LEU A 122 -7.50 5.17 -0.17
C LEU A 122 -8.10 6.41 0.51
N LEU A 123 -9.41 6.63 0.36
CA LEU A 123 -10.11 7.74 1.04
C LEU A 123 -10.04 7.58 2.56
N HIS A 124 -10.19 6.36 3.08
CA HIS A 124 -10.03 6.10 4.50
C HIS A 124 -8.62 6.48 4.98
N GLY A 125 -7.58 6.01 4.31
CA GLY A 125 -6.19 6.32 4.64
C GLY A 125 -5.86 7.81 4.54
N ALA A 126 -6.45 8.52 3.55
CA ALA A 126 -6.26 9.96 3.38
C ALA A 126 -6.87 10.80 4.51
N ASN A 127 -7.93 10.31 5.13
CA ASN A 127 -8.70 11.03 6.16
C ASN A 127 -8.55 10.45 7.57
N ASN A 128 -7.62 9.52 7.75
CA ASN A 128 -7.38 8.87 9.04
C ASN A 128 -5.90 8.55 9.24
N GLN A 129 -5.55 8.32 10.50
CA GLN A 129 -4.25 7.84 10.95
C GLN A 129 -4.46 6.56 11.74
N HIS A 130 -3.64 5.54 11.47
CA HIS A 130 -3.70 4.29 12.23
C HIS A 130 -3.35 4.54 13.71
N PRO A 131 -4.12 3.99 14.65
CA PRO A 131 -4.02 4.35 16.07
C PRO A 131 -2.67 4.01 16.73
N THR A 132 -2.00 2.96 16.26
CA THR A 132 -0.72 2.48 16.84
C THR A 132 0.46 2.57 15.88
N VAL A 133 0.23 2.82 14.59
CA VAL A 133 1.26 2.92 13.55
C VAL A 133 1.01 4.21 12.75
N PRO A 134 1.45 5.37 13.28
CA PRO A 134 1.10 6.67 12.72
C PRO A 134 1.47 6.92 11.26
N SER A 135 2.43 6.17 10.69
CA SER A 135 2.77 6.24 9.27
C SER A 135 1.81 5.48 8.36
N SER A 136 0.87 4.71 8.89
CA SER A 136 -0.22 4.12 8.12
C SER A 136 -1.43 5.07 8.14
N GLY A 137 -1.97 5.36 6.96
CA GLY A 137 -2.82 6.53 6.77
C GLY A 137 -1.99 7.83 6.78
N ARG A 138 -2.57 8.94 7.22
CA ARG A 138 -1.91 10.26 7.21
C ARG A 138 -1.72 10.82 8.60
N MET A 139 -0.48 10.87 9.06
CA MET A 139 -0.12 11.63 10.26
C MET A 139 -0.36 13.12 10.02
N GLY A 140 -1.13 13.78 10.90
CA GLY A 140 -1.48 15.19 10.74
C GLY A 140 -2.55 15.43 9.67
N TYR A 141 -3.38 14.43 9.38
CA TYR A 141 -4.46 14.55 8.37
C TYR A 141 -5.47 15.66 8.69
N LYS A 142 -5.75 15.91 9.96
CA LYS A 142 -6.71 16.95 10.36
C LYS A 142 -6.19 18.33 9.99
N GLU A 143 -4.96 18.59 10.39
CA GLU A 143 -4.26 19.85 10.10
C GLU A 143 -4.07 20.02 8.58
N TYR A 144 -3.67 18.96 7.89
CA TYR A 144 -3.51 18.99 6.44
C TYR A 144 -4.84 19.29 5.72
N ASN A 145 -5.93 18.67 6.13
CA ASN A 145 -7.26 18.89 5.51
C ASN A 145 -7.81 20.28 5.80
N GLU A 146 -7.48 20.88 6.96
CA GLU A 146 -7.94 22.21 7.35
C GLU A 146 -7.06 23.33 6.77
N LEU A 147 -5.74 23.15 6.83
CA LEU A 147 -4.75 24.21 6.52
C LEU A 147 -4.19 24.10 5.10
N GLY A 148 -4.31 22.94 4.44
CA GLY A 148 -3.65 22.64 3.17
C GLY A 148 -2.17 22.26 3.31
N TYR A 149 -1.66 22.10 4.52
CA TYR A 149 -0.29 21.67 4.82
C TYR A 149 -0.20 21.02 6.20
N VAL A 150 0.86 20.25 6.43
CA VAL A 150 1.19 19.68 7.74
C VAL A 150 2.08 20.67 8.49
N PRO A 151 1.69 21.16 9.70
CA PRO A 151 2.44 22.17 10.44
C PRO A 151 3.75 21.62 11.03
N SER A 152 4.66 22.54 11.38
CA SER A 152 6.06 22.23 11.73
C SER A 152 6.26 21.48 13.05
N ASP A 153 5.25 21.45 13.92
CA ASP A 153 5.24 20.67 15.15
C ASP A 153 4.99 19.17 14.92
N ILE A 154 4.52 18.81 13.71
CA ILE A 154 4.42 17.42 13.27
C ILE A 154 5.70 17.04 12.52
N GLY A 155 6.38 15.98 12.98
CA GLY A 155 7.66 15.56 12.40
C GLY A 155 7.60 15.33 10.89
N GLN A 156 8.63 15.78 10.16
CA GLN A 156 8.75 15.67 8.70
C GLN A 156 7.65 16.41 7.93
N SER A 157 7.13 17.48 8.46
CA SER A 157 5.96 18.21 7.96
C SER A 157 6.07 18.63 6.49
N ALA A 158 7.21 19.17 6.06
CA ALA A 158 7.42 19.56 4.67
C ALA A 158 7.34 18.36 3.71
N ALA A 159 8.00 17.25 4.05
CA ALA A 159 7.95 16.03 3.25
C ALA A 159 6.52 15.46 3.20
N ARG A 160 5.82 15.41 4.33
CA ARG A 160 4.42 14.95 4.40
C ARG A 160 3.50 15.80 3.53
N THR A 161 3.62 17.12 3.61
CA THR A 161 2.81 18.04 2.81
C THR A 161 2.97 17.78 1.32
N LEU A 162 4.20 17.61 0.84
CA LEU A 162 4.48 17.35 -0.58
C LEU A 162 3.99 15.97 -1.03
N GLU A 163 4.25 14.94 -0.23
CA GLU A 163 3.78 13.58 -0.55
C GLU A 163 2.24 13.52 -0.54
N TYR A 164 1.56 14.13 0.43
CA TYR A 164 0.10 14.12 0.49
C TYR A 164 -0.54 14.86 -0.67
N ALA A 165 0.03 15.98 -1.12
CA ALA A 165 -0.45 16.68 -2.30
C ALA A 165 -0.38 15.80 -3.57
N TYR A 166 0.70 15.03 -3.73
CA TYR A 166 0.81 14.07 -4.81
C TYR A 166 -0.16 12.88 -4.64
N ASN A 167 -0.30 12.38 -3.41
CA ASN A 167 -1.24 11.29 -3.11
C ASN A 167 -2.70 11.72 -3.38
N ASP A 168 -3.07 12.96 -3.06
CA ASP A 168 -4.39 13.51 -3.38
C ASP A 168 -4.65 13.56 -4.89
N TRP A 169 -3.66 13.99 -5.66
CA TRP A 169 -3.74 13.95 -7.12
C TRP A 169 -3.95 12.53 -7.65
N CYS A 170 -3.35 11.51 -7.03
CA CYS A 170 -3.55 10.11 -7.40
C CYS A 170 -4.96 9.59 -7.05
N ILE A 171 -5.57 10.10 -5.96
CA ILE A 171 -6.91 9.70 -5.52
C ILE A 171 -7.98 10.38 -6.38
N TYR A 172 -7.73 11.61 -6.84
CA TYR A 172 -8.66 12.42 -7.62
C TYR A 172 -8.85 11.89 -9.05
#